data_c07f1e99cf8e49cf8e2ca27ec7a0537b
#
_entry.id   c07f1e99cf8e49cf8e2ca27ec7a0537b
#
_cell.length_a   1.000
_cell.length_b   1.000
_cell.length_c   1.000
_cell.angle_alpha   90.00
_cell.angle_beta   90.00
_cell.angle_gamma   90.00
#
_symmetry.space_group_name_H-M   'P 1'
#
loop_
_entity.id
_entity.type
_entity.pdbx_description
1 polymer ?
#
loop_
_entity_poly.entity_id
_entity_poly.type
_entity_poly.pdbx_seq_one_letter_code
_entity_poly.pdbx_strand_id
1 'polypeptide(L)' 'VNAIACGVIDTAMNDLLDGEEKAALAEEIPAGRFGTPEEVATLAWQLANAPAYLTGQILGMDGGYI' A
#
# COMPACT_ATOMS: atom_id res chain seq x y z
N VAL A 1 -16.91 -2.57 9.29
CA VAL A 1 -16.19 -2.98 8.07
C VAL A 1 -15.40 -1.80 7.54
N ASN A 2 -14.13 -2.03 7.23
CA ASN A 2 -13.24 -1.03 6.64
C ASN A 2 -12.58 -1.61 5.39
N ALA A 3 -12.01 -0.74 4.58
CA ALA A 3 -11.29 -1.14 3.38
C ALA A 3 -9.90 -0.51 3.36
N ILE A 4 -8.95 -1.20 2.73
CA ILE A 4 -7.62 -0.68 2.48
C ILE A 4 -7.49 -0.43 0.98
N ALA A 5 -7.22 0.82 0.61
CA ALA A 5 -6.94 1.19 -0.77
C ALA A 5 -5.42 1.20 -0.94
N CYS A 6 -4.89 0.15 -1.55
CA CYS A 6 -3.45 0.02 -1.75
C CYS A 6 -2.98 0.86 -2.95
N GLY A 7 -1.82 1.49 -2.81
CA GLY A 7 -1.09 2.08 -3.92
C GLY A 7 -0.25 1.02 -4.63
N VAL A 8 0.98 1.36 -4.98
CA VAL A 8 1.89 0.43 -5.66
C VAL A 8 2.56 -0.46 -4.62
N ILE A 9 2.22 -1.73 -4.64
CA ILE A 9 2.78 -2.74 -3.73
C ILE A 9 3.71 -3.65 -4.52
N ASP A 10 4.86 -3.94 -3.93
CA ASP A 10 5.88 -4.79 -4.57
C ASP A 10 5.41 -6.25 -4.57
N THR A 11 4.81 -6.66 -5.68
CA THR A 11 4.29 -8.00 -5.89
C THR A 11 4.82 -8.56 -7.21
N ALA A 12 4.58 -9.84 -7.45
CA ALA A 12 4.98 -10.49 -8.71
C ALA A 12 4.40 -9.81 -9.95
N MET A 13 3.26 -9.13 -9.85
CA MET A 13 2.69 -8.39 -10.98
C MET A 13 3.60 -7.26 -11.45
N ASN A 14 4.39 -6.69 -10.55
CA ASN A 14 5.32 -5.60 -10.87
C ASN A 14 6.62 -6.12 -11.51
N ASP A 15 6.85 -7.42 -11.53
CA ASP A 15 8.01 -8.01 -12.20
C ASP A 15 7.96 -7.87 -13.72
N LEU A 16 6.81 -7.48 -14.26
CA LEU A 16 6.67 -7.14 -15.68
C LEU A 16 7.35 -5.82 -16.03
N LEU A 17 7.63 -4.98 -15.04
CA LEU A 17 8.36 -3.73 -15.21
C LEU A 17 9.86 -4.01 -15.11
N ASP A 18 10.66 -3.32 -15.94
CA ASP A 18 12.11 -3.41 -15.80
C ASP A 18 12.61 -2.54 -14.63
N GLY A 19 13.91 -2.58 -14.36
CA GLY A 19 14.49 -1.84 -13.24
C GLY A 19 14.35 -0.33 -13.40
N GLU A 20 14.45 0.20 -14.61
CA GLU A 20 14.29 1.63 -14.88
C GLU A 20 12.86 2.08 -14.68
N GLU A 21 11.91 1.29 -15.16
CA GLU A 21 10.49 1.58 -14.99
C GLU A 21 10.09 1.58 -13.52
N LYS A 22 10.57 0.59 -12.75
CA LYS A 22 10.33 0.53 -11.31
C LYS A 22 10.94 1.73 -10.59
N ALA A 23 12.16 2.09 -10.93
CA ALA A 23 12.84 3.22 -10.30
C ALA A 23 12.11 4.54 -10.61
N ALA A 24 11.69 4.73 -11.86
CA ALA A 24 10.96 5.92 -12.27
C ALA A 24 9.62 6.04 -11.52
N LEU A 25 8.91 4.94 -11.39
CA LEU A 25 7.63 4.92 -10.67
C LEU A 25 7.84 5.19 -9.18
N ALA A 26 8.88 4.61 -8.58
CA ALA A 26 9.21 4.83 -7.17
C ALA A 26 9.54 6.29 -6.88
N GLU A 27 10.18 6.99 -7.82
CA GLU A 27 10.49 8.42 -7.66
C GLU A 27 9.22 9.28 -7.59
N GLU A 28 8.14 8.86 -8.24
CA GLU A 28 6.88 9.58 -8.21
C GLU A 28 6.13 9.41 -6.88
N ILE A 29 6.49 8.40 -6.11
CA ILE A 29 5.86 8.12 -4.82
C ILE A 29 6.56 8.93 -3.75
N PRO A 30 5.86 9.77 -2.97
CA PRO A 30 6.49 10.56 -1.90
C PRO A 30 7.34 9.75 -0.92
N ALA A 31 6.93 8.51 -0.61
CA ALA A 31 7.72 7.63 0.25
C ALA A 31 8.99 7.11 -0.43
N GLY A 32 9.13 7.27 -1.74
CA GLY A 32 10.33 6.92 -2.49
C GLY A 32 10.50 5.43 -2.77
N ARG A 33 9.49 4.63 -2.51
CA ARG A 33 9.54 3.18 -2.72
C ARG A 33 8.13 2.59 -2.85
N PHE A 34 8.05 1.37 -3.34
CA PHE A 34 6.80 0.60 -3.30
C PHE A 34 6.54 0.14 -1.87
N GLY A 35 5.27 -0.05 -1.54
CA GLY A 35 4.91 -0.72 -0.29
C GLY A 35 5.19 -2.21 -0.39
N THR A 36 5.18 -2.89 0.74
CA THR A 36 5.39 -4.34 0.78
C THR A 36 4.11 -5.07 1.15
N PRO A 37 3.94 -6.34 0.70
CA PRO A 37 2.80 -7.14 1.14
C PRO A 37 2.72 -7.26 2.67
N GLU A 38 3.86 -7.31 3.34
CA GLU A 38 3.93 -7.37 4.81
C GLU A 38 3.36 -6.12 5.45
N GLU A 39 3.57 -4.95 4.84
CA GLU A 39 2.99 -3.71 5.35
C GLU A 39 1.46 -3.72 5.22
N VAL A 40 0.94 -4.25 4.12
CA VAL A 40 -0.51 -4.40 3.95
C VAL A 40 -1.07 -5.37 5.00
N ALA A 41 -0.39 -6.49 5.21
CA ALA A 41 -0.79 -7.47 6.22
C ALA A 41 -0.79 -6.88 7.62
N THR A 42 0.20 -6.05 7.95
CA THR A 42 0.29 -5.37 9.23
C THR A 42 -0.91 -4.44 9.44
N LEU A 43 -1.25 -3.63 8.43
CA LEU A 43 -2.41 -2.75 8.54
C LEU A 43 -3.72 -3.55 8.67
N ALA A 44 -3.86 -4.63 7.88
CA ALA A 44 -5.04 -5.49 7.98
C ALA A 44 -5.21 -6.07 9.39
N TRP A 45 -4.11 -6.52 9.99
CA TRP A 45 -4.12 -7.01 11.37
C TRP A 45 -4.53 -5.92 12.36
N GLN A 46 -3.96 -4.72 12.21
CA GLN A 46 -4.29 -3.59 13.07
C GLN A 46 -5.77 -3.22 12.98
N LEU A 47 -6.32 -3.22 11.76
CA LEU A 47 -7.75 -2.93 11.56
C LEU A 47 -8.64 -4.03 12.15
N ALA A 48 -8.24 -5.29 12.05
CA ALA A 48 -8.97 -6.40 12.65
C ALA A 48 -9.05 -6.28 14.19
N ASN A 49 -8.07 -5.62 14.79
CA ASN A 49 -7.98 -5.42 16.23
C ASN A 49 -8.30 -3.98 16.65
N ALA A 50 -8.81 -3.16 15.74
CA ALA A 50 -9.17 -1.79 16.04
C ALA A 50 -10.45 -1.71 16.87
N PRO A 51 -10.68 -0.58 17.58
CA PRO A 51 -11.93 -0.40 18.32
C PRO A 51 -13.15 -0.58 17.40
N ALA A 52 -14.19 -1.19 17.93
CA ALA A 52 -15.41 -1.47 17.16
C ALA A 52 -16.10 -0.20 16.63
N TYR A 53 -15.83 0.95 17.25
CA TYR A 53 -16.39 2.22 16.80
C TYR A 53 -15.76 2.71 15.48
N LEU A 54 -14.60 2.16 15.11
CA LEU A 54 -13.96 2.44 13.81
C LEU A 54 -14.59 1.55 12.74
N THR A 55 -15.39 2.14 11.88
CA THR A 55 -16.04 1.40 10.79
C THR A 55 -16.37 2.32 9.62
N GLY A 56 -16.58 1.74 8.46
CA GLY A 56 -16.97 2.48 7.26
C GLY A 56 -15.85 3.30 6.65
N GLN A 57 -14.59 3.03 7.00
CA GLN A 57 -13.45 3.82 6.54
C GLN A 57 -12.75 3.16 5.37
N ILE A 58 -12.20 3.99 4.49
CA ILE A 58 -11.29 3.57 3.42
C ILE A 58 -9.94 4.20 3.75
N LEU A 59 -8.96 3.36 4.07
CA LEU A 59 -7.62 3.82 4.41
C LEU A 59 -6.69 3.68 3.22
N GLY A 60 -6.10 4.80 2.79
CA GLY A 60 -5.10 4.78 1.73
C GLY A 60 -3.76 4.30 2.27
N MET A 61 -3.19 3.28 1.63
CA MET A 61 -1.83 2.81 1.92
C MET A 61 -1.04 2.91 0.62
N ASP A 62 -0.56 4.10 0.32
CA ASP A 62 -0.04 4.44 -0.99
C ASP A 62 1.28 5.21 -0.95
N GLY A 63 1.91 5.34 0.21
CA GLY A 63 3.14 6.09 0.37
C GLY A 63 2.99 7.59 0.06
N GLY A 64 1.76 8.10 0.03
CA GLY A 64 1.44 9.49 -0.32
C GLY A 64 1.24 9.73 -1.81
N TYR A 65 1.28 8.70 -2.63
CA TYR A 65 1.05 8.80 -4.08
C TYR A 65 -0.46 8.82 -4.33
N ILE A 66 -0.92 9.99 -4.67
CA ILE A 66 -2.34 10.22 -4.92
C ILE A 66 -2.62 10.39 -6.40
#